data_70bf4f6a16696999f36d62482e6a62c9
#
_entry.id   70bf4f6a16696999f36d62482e6a62c9
#
_cell.length_a   1.000
_cell.length_b   1.000
_cell.length_c   1.000
_cell.angle_alpha   90.00
_cell.angle_beta   90.00
_cell.angle_gamma   90.00
#
_symmetry.space_group_name_H-M   'P 1'
#
loop_
_entity.id
_entity.type
_entity.pdbx_description
1 polymer ?
#
loop_
_entity_poly.entity_id
_entity_poly.type
_entity_poly.pdbx_seq_one_letter_code
_entity_poly.pdbx_strand_id
1 'polypeptide(L)'
;MKTLVILAHPDMENSRINKKWKEELEKYPDKITVNELYKNYPDWDIDIEREHELLLSHDNIIIQFPLYWYTYTPLLKKWLDDVLSYNWAYGNEYKLNGKNIGVAISIGGFENDYSKTGSVKFSMDEILAPFEATIEYIKANLTSRYLLFDTENISDEELLENAKNYTRHILSL
;
A
#
# COMPACT_ATOMS: atom_id res chain seq x y z
N MET A 1 -15.04 -0.60 -11.58
CA MET A 1 -14.39 -1.36 -10.48
C MET A 1 -14.20 -0.46 -9.28
N LYS A 2 -14.16 -1.00 -8.07
CA LYS A 2 -13.90 -0.24 -6.84
C LYS A 2 -12.52 -0.58 -6.30
N THR A 3 -11.79 0.42 -5.84
CA THR A 3 -10.45 0.25 -5.27
C THR A 3 -10.46 0.50 -3.77
N LEU A 4 -9.90 -0.42 -3.01
CA LEU A 4 -9.59 -0.28 -1.59
C LEU A 4 -8.14 0.16 -1.45
N VAL A 5 -7.89 1.24 -0.73
CA VAL A 5 -6.55 1.67 -0.34
C VAL A 5 -6.35 1.36 1.13
N ILE A 6 -5.50 0.39 1.43
CA ILE A 6 -5.05 0.06 2.80
C ILE A 6 -3.92 1.02 3.14
N LEU A 7 -4.22 2.06 3.91
CA LEU A 7 -3.27 3.11 4.27
C LEU A 7 -2.64 2.82 5.64
N ALA A 8 -1.34 2.62 5.66
CA ALA A 8 -0.60 2.24 6.87
C ALA A 8 0.53 3.22 7.19
N HIS A 9 0.21 4.40 7.68
CA HIS A 9 1.16 5.39 8.15
C HIS A 9 1.01 5.62 9.65
N PRO A 10 2.07 5.46 10.48
CA PRO A 10 1.98 5.57 11.93
C PRO A 10 1.60 6.95 12.45
N ASP A 11 1.96 7.99 11.72
CA ASP A 11 1.75 9.39 12.09
C ASP A 11 1.19 10.17 10.89
N MET A 12 -0.11 10.04 10.66
CA MET A 12 -0.79 10.71 9.55
C MET A 12 -0.89 12.23 9.73
N GLU A 13 -0.88 12.72 10.95
CA GLU A 13 -0.95 14.17 11.22
C GLU A 13 0.26 14.89 10.66
N ASN A 14 1.45 14.31 10.84
CA ASN A 14 2.73 14.85 10.38
C ASN A 14 3.15 14.31 9.01
N SER A 15 2.40 13.38 8.42
CA SER A 15 2.71 12.83 7.11
C SER A 15 2.43 13.85 6.01
N ARG A 16 3.48 14.28 5.31
CA ARG A 16 3.34 15.20 4.18
C ARG A 16 2.84 14.47 2.93
N ILE A 17 3.43 13.34 2.59
CA ILE A 17 3.16 12.60 1.35
C ILE A 17 1.85 11.80 1.45
N ASN A 18 1.78 10.87 2.41
CA ASN A 18 0.63 9.96 2.52
C ASN A 18 -0.67 10.70 2.84
N LYS A 19 -0.58 11.80 3.58
CA LYS A 19 -1.72 12.69 3.85
C LYS A 19 -2.21 13.36 2.56
N LYS A 20 -1.29 13.92 1.74
CA LYS A 20 -1.65 14.56 0.48
C LYS A 20 -2.25 13.56 -0.51
N TRP A 21 -1.70 12.37 -0.61
CA TRP A 21 -2.26 11.28 -1.41
C TRP A 21 -3.68 10.93 -0.97
N LYS A 22 -3.89 10.74 0.33
CA LYS A 22 -5.21 10.47 0.91
C LYS A 22 -6.23 11.57 0.57
N GLU A 23 -5.86 12.85 0.79
CA GLU A 23 -6.74 13.99 0.49
C GLU A 23 -7.22 14.01 -0.97
N GLU A 24 -6.38 13.64 -1.93
CA GLU A 24 -6.76 13.54 -3.33
C GLU A 24 -7.66 12.32 -3.63
N LEU A 25 -7.37 11.16 -3.03
CA LEU A 25 -8.17 9.94 -3.15
C LEU A 25 -9.60 10.13 -2.61
N GLU A 26 -9.74 10.79 -1.47
CA GLU A 26 -11.03 11.03 -0.80
C GLU A 26 -11.99 11.93 -1.60
N LYS A 27 -11.54 12.56 -2.68
CA LYS A 27 -12.39 13.27 -3.61
C LYS A 27 -13.26 12.34 -4.48
N TYR A 28 -13.00 11.04 -4.46
CA TYR A 28 -13.67 10.03 -5.30
C TYR A 28 -14.29 8.89 -4.46
N PRO A 29 -15.15 9.20 -3.47
CA PRO A 29 -15.64 8.20 -2.50
C PRO A 29 -16.50 7.08 -3.14
N ASP A 30 -17.09 7.34 -4.29
CA ASP A 30 -17.88 6.34 -5.02
C ASP A 30 -17.03 5.24 -5.67
N LYS A 31 -15.73 5.50 -5.87
CA LYS A 31 -14.79 4.60 -6.54
C LYS A 31 -13.66 4.11 -5.65
N ILE A 32 -13.28 4.90 -4.66
CA ILE A 32 -12.11 4.65 -3.81
C ILE A 32 -12.53 4.65 -2.35
N THR A 33 -12.20 3.58 -1.64
CA THR A 33 -12.34 3.47 -0.18
C THR A 33 -10.96 3.54 0.44
N VAL A 34 -10.72 4.47 1.35
CA VAL A 34 -9.47 4.56 2.10
C VAL A 34 -9.66 3.96 3.49
N ASN A 35 -8.91 2.91 3.82
CA ASN A 35 -8.91 2.23 5.11
C ASN A 35 -7.61 2.56 5.86
N GLU A 36 -7.68 3.48 6.82
CA GLU A 36 -6.54 3.93 7.61
C GLU A 36 -6.28 2.98 8.78
N LEU A 37 -5.29 2.07 8.67
CA LEU A 37 -5.05 1.04 9.68
C LEU A 37 -4.75 1.61 11.07
N TYR A 38 -3.84 2.58 11.18
CA TYR A 38 -3.45 3.14 12.49
C TYR A 38 -4.55 3.96 13.16
N LYS A 39 -5.49 4.51 12.39
CA LYS A 39 -6.66 5.20 12.91
C LYS A 39 -7.74 4.23 13.39
N ASN A 40 -7.95 3.16 12.63
CA ASN A 40 -8.98 2.18 12.92
C ASN A 40 -8.57 1.21 14.03
N TYR A 41 -7.26 0.96 14.17
CA TYR A 41 -6.69 0.00 15.11
C TYR A 41 -5.59 0.62 15.98
N PRO A 42 -5.93 1.64 16.82
CA PRO A 42 -4.93 2.34 17.64
C PRO A 42 -4.28 1.42 18.68
N ASP A 43 -4.98 0.38 19.12
CA ASP A 43 -4.52 -0.63 20.10
C ASP A 43 -3.95 -1.88 19.40
N TRP A 44 -3.90 -1.87 18.05
CA TRP A 44 -3.42 -3.00 17.24
C TRP A 44 -4.31 -4.26 17.30
N ASP A 45 -5.51 -4.14 17.80
CA ASP A 45 -6.54 -5.20 17.78
C ASP A 45 -7.33 -5.12 16.47
N ILE A 46 -6.91 -5.90 15.49
CA ILE A 46 -7.43 -5.84 14.12
C ILE A 46 -8.73 -6.63 14.05
N ASP A 47 -9.80 -5.97 13.61
CA ASP A 47 -11.07 -6.62 13.26
C ASP A 47 -10.91 -7.37 11.91
N ILE A 48 -10.55 -8.64 12.01
CA ILE A 48 -10.26 -9.49 10.86
C ILE A 48 -11.50 -9.68 9.97
N GLU A 49 -12.67 -9.83 10.55
CA GLU A 49 -13.92 -10.00 9.78
C GLU A 49 -14.23 -8.76 8.95
N ARG A 50 -14.12 -7.58 9.54
CA ARG A 50 -14.26 -6.31 8.84
C ARG A 50 -13.23 -6.16 7.71
N GLU A 51 -11.97 -6.50 7.94
CA GLU A 51 -10.92 -6.42 6.90
C GLU A 51 -11.19 -7.42 5.76
N HIS A 52 -11.66 -8.63 6.07
CA HIS A 52 -12.08 -9.61 5.07
C HIS A 52 -13.24 -9.09 4.20
N GLU A 53 -14.27 -8.49 4.81
CA GLU A 53 -15.40 -7.89 4.08
C GLU A 53 -14.94 -6.77 3.14
N LEU A 54 -14.05 -5.89 3.61
CA LEU A 54 -13.48 -4.83 2.81
C LEU A 54 -12.71 -5.39 1.60
N LEU A 55 -11.85 -6.37 1.82
CA LEU A 55 -11.06 -7.00 0.76
C LEU A 55 -11.95 -7.69 -0.28
N LEU A 56 -13.02 -8.38 0.16
CA LEU A 56 -13.93 -9.08 -0.75
C LEU A 56 -14.80 -8.13 -1.57
N SER A 57 -15.19 -6.99 -0.99
CA SER A 57 -16.10 -6.02 -1.63
C SER A 57 -15.44 -5.11 -2.67
N HIS A 58 -14.11 -5.18 -2.84
CA HIS A 58 -13.35 -4.38 -3.79
C HIS A 58 -12.65 -5.25 -4.83
N ASP A 59 -12.50 -4.72 -6.04
CA ASP A 59 -11.84 -5.42 -7.16
C ASP A 59 -10.33 -5.24 -7.12
N ASN A 60 -9.90 -4.01 -6.80
CA ASN A 60 -8.50 -3.61 -6.71
C ASN A 60 -8.17 -3.25 -5.26
N ILE A 61 -6.97 -3.63 -4.84
CA ILE A 61 -6.44 -3.37 -3.49
C ILE A 61 -5.07 -2.72 -3.64
N ILE A 62 -4.88 -1.55 -3.06
CA ILE A 62 -3.58 -0.87 -3.03
C ILE A 62 -3.12 -0.75 -1.60
N ILE A 63 -1.94 -1.26 -1.31
CA ILE A 63 -1.30 -1.13 0.00
C ILE A 63 -0.41 0.10 -0.03
N GLN A 64 -0.81 1.16 0.71
CA GLN A 64 -0.14 2.45 0.75
C GLN A 64 0.59 2.64 2.08
N PHE A 65 1.92 2.84 2.02
CA PHE A 65 2.74 3.00 3.22
C PHE A 65 4.06 3.74 2.93
N PRO A 66 4.71 4.32 3.96
CA PRO A 66 6.08 4.80 3.86
C PRO A 66 7.04 3.61 3.98
N LEU A 67 8.12 3.61 3.21
CA LEU A 67 9.15 2.56 3.28
C LEU A 67 9.96 2.71 4.60
N TYR A 68 9.70 1.85 5.57
CA TYR A 68 10.42 1.83 6.85
C TYR A 68 11.44 0.69 6.87
N TRP A 69 12.72 1.06 6.96
CA TRP A 69 13.81 0.07 6.97
C TRP A 69 13.64 -0.98 5.86
N TYR A 70 13.38 -0.49 4.63
CA TYR A 70 13.25 -1.30 3.43
C TYR A 70 12.08 -2.30 3.45
N THR A 71 11.08 -2.09 4.32
CA THR A 71 9.92 -2.96 4.47
C THR A 71 8.68 -2.20 4.93
N TYR A 72 7.71 -2.90 5.48
CA TYR A 72 6.42 -2.39 5.94
C TYR A 72 6.53 -1.61 7.26
N THR A 73 5.53 -0.78 7.51
CA THR A 73 5.29 -0.27 8.86
C THR A 73 4.83 -1.40 9.79
N PRO A 74 5.08 -1.33 11.11
CA PRO A 74 4.83 -2.45 12.02
C PRO A 74 3.38 -2.95 12.02
N LEU A 75 2.39 -2.04 12.07
CA LEU A 75 0.98 -2.44 12.03
C LEU A 75 0.58 -3.05 10.69
N LEU A 76 1.17 -2.60 9.58
CA LEU A 76 0.93 -3.21 8.27
C LEU A 76 1.44 -4.66 8.23
N LYS A 77 2.61 -4.93 8.82
CA LYS A 77 3.11 -6.30 8.90
C LYS A 77 2.19 -7.18 9.74
N LYS A 78 1.74 -6.68 10.90
CA LYS A 78 0.76 -7.38 11.72
C LYS A 78 -0.54 -7.62 10.95
N TRP A 79 -1.04 -6.61 10.23
CA TRP A 79 -2.24 -6.75 9.40
C TRP A 79 -2.09 -7.87 8.34
N LEU A 80 -0.95 -7.93 7.65
CA LEU A 80 -0.68 -9.01 6.69
C LEU A 80 -0.70 -10.39 7.36
N ASP A 81 -0.12 -10.51 8.55
CA ASP A 81 -0.03 -11.79 9.29
C ASP A 81 -1.39 -12.25 9.81
N ASP A 82 -2.22 -11.32 10.31
CA ASP A 82 -3.51 -11.66 10.92
C ASP A 82 -4.61 -11.86 9.86
N VAL A 83 -4.66 -10.97 8.87
CA VAL A 83 -5.75 -10.93 7.88
C VAL A 83 -5.56 -11.97 6.78
N LEU A 84 -4.31 -12.20 6.32
CA LEU A 84 -4.02 -13.23 5.33
C LEU A 84 -3.89 -14.61 5.99
N SER A 85 -4.98 -15.04 6.63
CA SER A 85 -4.99 -16.24 7.48
C SER A 85 -5.16 -17.55 6.70
N TYR A 86 -4.78 -18.67 7.36
CA TYR A 86 -4.96 -20.03 6.86
C TYR A 86 -6.45 -20.34 6.62
N ASN A 87 -6.76 -21.06 5.53
CA ASN A 87 -8.10 -21.35 5.06
C ASN A 87 -8.98 -20.14 4.69
N TRP A 88 -8.35 -18.97 4.57
CA TRP A 88 -8.99 -17.80 3.97
C TRP A 88 -8.16 -17.25 2.80
N ALA A 89 -6.92 -16.83 3.05
CA ALA A 89 -6.04 -16.33 1.99
C ALA A 89 -5.24 -17.46 1.31
N TYR A 90 -4.96 -18.54 2.03
CA TYR A 90 -4.20 -19.70 1.54
C TYR A 90 -4.64 -20.99 2.22
N GLY A 91 -4.16 -22.14 1.73
CA GLY A 91 -4.51 -23.48 2.24
C GLY A 91 -5.59 -24.13 1.38
N ASN A 92 -6.77 -24.39 1.93
CA ASN A 92 -7.87 -25.00 1.18
C ASN A 92 -8.70 -23.95 0.41
N GLU A 93 -8.67 -22.69 0.84
CA GLU A 93 -9.34 -21.57 0.20
C GLU A 93 -8.34 -20.46 -0.16
N TYR A 94 -8.67 -19.72 -1.21
CA TYR A 94 -7.90 -18.58 -1.72
C TYR A 94 -8.88 -17.46 -2.06
N LYS A 95 -9.42 -16.79 -1.04
CA LYS A 95 -10.49 -15.78 -1.21
C LYS A 95 -10.06 -14.55 -2.01
N LEU A 96 -8.75 -14.31 -2.10
CA LEU A 96 -8.17 -13.22 -2.89
C LEU A 96 -7.73 -13.65 -4.29
N ASN A 97 -7.99 -14.90 -4.68
CA ASN A 97 -7.66 -15.39 -6.02
C ASN A 97 -8.26 -14.49 -7.10
N GLY A 98 -7.39 -14.00 -7.99
CA GLY A 98 -7.77 -13.10 -9.09
C GLY A 98 -8.05 -11.65 -8.70
N LYS A 99 -8.00 -11.26 -7.42
CA LYS A 99 -8.02 -9.85 -7.01
C LYS A 99 -6.73 -9.16 -7.47
N ASN A 100 -6.84 -7.91 -7.85
CA ASN A 100 -5.69 -7.10 -8.26
C ASN A 100 -5.09 -6.41 -7.02
N ILE A 101 -3.83 -6.68 -6.72
CA ILE A 101 -3.15 -6.10 -5.56
C ILE A 101 -1.87 -5.38 -5.99
N GLY A 102 -1.71 -4.13 -5.58
CA GLY A 102 -0.54 -3.30 -5.86
C GLY A 102 -0.07 -2.53 -4.64
N VAL A 103 0.98 -1.73 -4.81
CA VAL A 103 1.54 -0.90 -3.75
C VAL A 103 1.67 0.57 -4.16
N ALA A 104 1.56 1.46 -3.18
CA ALA A 104 1.93 2.86 -3.28
C ALA A 104 2.87 3.21 -2.12
N ILE A 105 4.11 3.56 -2.43
CA ILE A 105 5.18 3.67 -1.42
C ILE A 105 5.83 5.04 -1.51
N SER A 106 5.88 5.74 -0.37
CA SER A 106 6.69 6.96 -0.21
C SER A 106 8.07 6.60 0.35
N ILE A 107 9.13 7.10 -0.26
CA ILE A 107 10.51 6.68 -0.05
C ILE A 107 11.39 7.92 0.16
N GLY A 108 12.07 8.02 1.29
CA GLY A 108 12.94 9.16 1.61
C GLY A 108 14.23 9.20 0.76
N GLY A 109 14.76 8.04 0.38
CA GLY A 109 15.97 7.94 -0.43
C GLY A 109 15.76 8.31 -1.90
N PHE A 110 16.86 8.55 -2.61
CA PHE A 110 16.86 8.82 -4.05
C PHE A 110 16.68 7.52 -4.85
N GLU A 111 16.04 7.60 -6.00
CA GLU A 111 15.80 6.42 -6.84
C GLU A 111 17.12 5.68 -7.21
N ASN A 112 18.17 6.44 -7.52
CA ASN A 112 19.48 5.88 -7.87
C ASN A 112 20.19 5.14 -6.72
N ASP A 113 19.78 5.37 -5.45
CA ASP A 113 20.32 4.65 -4.31
C ASP A 113 19.94 3.17 -4.33
N TYR A 114 18.79 2.85 -4.92
CA TYR A 114 18.20 1.51 -4.98
C TYR A 114 18.71 0.73 -6.21
N SER A 115 20.02 0.50 -6.22
CA SER A 115 20.69 -0.27 -7.27
C SER A 115 21.94 -0.95 -6.71
N LYS A 116 22.53 -1.88 -7.46
CA LYS A 116 23.80 -2.55 -7.06
C LYS A 116 24.97 -1.58 -6.88
N THR A 117 24.95 -0.45 -7.57
CA THR A 117 25.99 0.59 -7.49
C THR A 117 25.61 1.74 -6.56
N GLY A 118 24.33 1.88 -6.21
CA GLY A 118 23.81 2.89 -5.28
C GLY A 118 24.20 2.63 -3.82
N SER A 119 23.77 3.51 -2.92
CA SER A 119 24.11 3.42 -1.49
C SER A 119 23.41 2.25 -0.79
N VAL A 120 22.18 1.89 -1.21
CA VAL A 120 21.38 0.81 -0.62
C VAL A 120 21.87 -0.58 -1.02
N LYS A 121 22.51 -0.73 -2.22
CA LYS A 121 23.01 -2.01 -2.77
C LYS A 121 21.93 -3.02 -3.17
N PHE A 122 20.66 -2.70 -3.00
CA PHE A 122 19.52 -3.52 -3.40
C PHE A 122 18.58 -2.70 -4.28
N SER A 123 18.06 -3.31 -5.34
CA SER A 123 17.02 -2.69 -6.18
C SER A 123 15.66 -2.72 -5.49
N MET A 124 14.72 -1.89 -5.96
CA MET A 124 13.34 -1.95 -5.46
C MET A 124 12.68 -3.30 -5.77
N ASP A 125 13.06 -4.00 -6.83
CA ASP A 125 12.59 -5.36 -7.12
C ASP A 125 13.03 -6.34 -6.03
N GLU A 126 14.28 -6.24 -5.58
CA GLU A 126 14.78 -7.09 -4.49
C GLU A 126 14.13 -6.75 -3.14
N ILE A 127 13.87 -5.47 -2.88
CA ILE A 127 13.20 -5.00 -1.65
C ILE A 127 11.73 -5.43 -1.63
N LEU A 128 11.05 -5.40 -2.77
CA LEU A 128 9.64 -5.77 -2.87
C LEU A 128 9.41 -7.27 -3.13
N ALA A 129 10.45 -8.05 -3.33
CA ALA A 129 10.31 -9.49 -3.56
C ALA A 129 9.50 -10.23 -2.48
N PRO A 130 9.61 -9.94 -1.16
CA PRO A 130 8.74 -10.56 -0.15
C PRO A 130 7.25 -10.22 -0.32
N PHE A 131 6.93 -8.98 -0.74
CA PHE A 131 5.56 -8.59 -1.06
C PHE A 131 5.04 -9.37 -2.26
N GLU A 132 5.80 -9.43 -3.34
CA GLU A 132 5.42 -10.15 -4.56
C GLU A 132 5.23 -11.64 -4.31
N ALA A 133 6.13 -12.26 -3.52
CA ALA A 133 6.01 -13.64 -3.11
C ALA A 133 4.71 -13.88 -2.31
N THR A 134 4.29 -12.92 -1.46
CA THR A 134 3.03 -13.01 -0.73
C THR A 134 1.84 -12.96 -1.68
N ILE A 135 1.83 -12.02 -2.65
CA ILE A 135 0.74 -11.89 -3.62
C ILE A 135 0.61 -13.14 -4.50
N GLU A 136 1.73 -13.68 -4.96
CA GLU A 136 1.76 -14.93 -5.71
C GLU A 136 1.22 -16.11 -4.90
N TYR A 137 1.65 -16.21 -3.62
CA TYR A 137 1.25 -17.30 -2.73
C TYR A 137 -0.25 -17.34 -2.45
N ILE A 138 -0.90 -16.18 -2.33
CA ILE A 138 -2.35 -16.06 -2.15
C ILE A 138 -3.15 -16.09 -3.47
N LYS A 139 -2.46 -16.30 -4.60
CA LYS A 139 -3.02 -16.35 -5.96
C LYS A 139 -3.73 -15.07 -6.41
N ALA A 140 -3.35 -13.93 -5.87
CA ALA A 140 -3.81 -12.65 -6.36
C ALA A 140 -2.97 -12.20 -7.57
N ASN A 141 -3.48 -11.25 -8.33
CA ASN A 141 -2.76 -10.66 -9.45
C ASN A 141 -1.93 -9.49 -8.94
N LEU A 142 -0.61 -9.57 -9.11
CA LEU A 142 0.24 -8.41 -8.87
C LEU A 142 -0.05 -7.36 -9.94
N THR A 143 -0.37 -6.14 -9.49
CA THR A 143 -0.61 -5.00 -10.38
C THR A 143 0.55 -4.00 -10.35
N SER A 144 0.25 -2.72 -10.40
CA SER A 144 1.22 -1.66 -10.48
C SER A 144 1.89 -1.35 -9.14
N ARG A 145 3.08 -0.79 -9.25
CA ARG A 145 3.80 -0.13 -8.16
C ARG A 145 3.77 1.38 -8.41
N TYR A 146 3.29 2.14 -7.46
CA TYR A 146 3.39 3.59 -7.46
C TYR A 146 4.45 4.01 -6.44
N LEU A 147 5.62 4.44 -6.89
CA LEU A 147 6.76 4.76 -6.05
C LEU A 147 7.07 6.26 -6.15
N LEU A 148 7.20 6.93 -5.01
CA LEU A 148 7.66 8.30 -4.92
C LEU A 148 8.94 8.35 -4.08
N PHE A 149 10.04 8.66 -4.74
CA PHE A 149 11.36 8.82 -4.13
C PHE A 149 11.60 10.27 -3.71
N ASP A 150 12.65 10.48 -2.91
CA ASP A 150 13.14 11.80 -2.49
C ASP A 150 12.04 12.68 -1.87
N THR A 151 11.26 12.07 -0.96
CA THR A 151 10.06 12.71 -0.40
C THR A 151 10.36 13.91 0.50
N GLU A 152 11.61 14.12 0.90
CA GLU A 152 12.03 15.25 1.73
C GLU A 152 12.22 16.53 0.90
N ASN A 153 12.62 16.41 -0.36
CA ASN A 153 12.97 17.55 -1.22
C ASN A 153 11.87 17.97 -2.20
N ILE A 154 10.81 17.16 -2.35
CA ILE A 154 9.69 17.49 -3.26
C ILE A 154 8.98 18.76 -2.80
N SER A 155 8.75 19.72 -3.71
CA SER A 155 7.98 20.93 -3.43
C SER A 155 6.48 20.63 -3.23
N ASP A 156 5.74 21.58 -2.67
CA ASP A 156 4.28 21.40 -2.46
C ASP A 156 3.52 21.33 -3.79
N GLU A 157 3.99 22.04 -4.81
CA GLU A 157 3.41 22.02 -6.16
C GLU A 157 3.63 20.67 -6.84
N GLU A 158 4.85 20.16 -6.79
CA GLU A 158 5.19 18.82 -7.31
C GLU A 158 4.44 17.72 -6.56
N LEU A 159 4.33 17.82 -5.23
CA LEU A 159 3.59 16.88 -4.43
C LEU A 159 2.10 16.87 -4.77
N LEU A 160 1.49 18.05 -4.98
CA LEU A 160 0.10 18.15 -5.40
C LEU A 160 -0.12 17.48 -6.77
N GLU A 161 0.78 17.72 -7.72
CA GLU A 161 0.68 17.08 -9.03
C GLU A 161 0.92 15.57 -8.95
N ASN A 162 1.88 15.13 -8.13
CA ASN A 162 2.11 13.71 -7.85
C ASN A 162 0.87 13.04 -7.25
N ALA A 163 0.20 13.68 -6.28
CA ALA A 163 -1.01 13.14 -5.66
C ALA A 163 -2.18 13.02 -6.66
N LYS A 164 -2.33 13.97 -7.57
CA LYS A 164 -3.29 13.88 -8.68
C LYS A 164 -2.94 12.75 -9.65
N ASN A 165 -1.65 12.56 -9.96
CA ASN A 165 -1.16 11.47 -10.80
C ASN A 165 -1.43 10.12 -10.14
N TYR A 166 -1.19 10.01 -8.85
CA TYR A 166 -1.51 8.82 -8.06
C TYR A 166 -3.01 8.51 -8.12
N THR A 167 -3.85 9.51 -7.90
CA THR A 167 -5.31 9.34 -7.98
C THR A 167 -5.75 8.90 -9.38
N ARG A 168 -5.22 9.52 -10.45
CA ARG A 168 -5.50 9.10 -11.84
C ARG A 168 -5.08 7.66 -12.09
N HIS A 169 -3.92 7.25 -11.57
CA HIS A 169 -3.43 5.88 -11.64
C HIS A 169 -4.43 4.91 -10.98
N ILE A 170 -4.86 5.19 -9.75
CA ILE A 170 -5.86 4.37 -9.04
C ILE A 170 -7.20 4.28 -9.80
N LEU A 171 -7.66 5.38 -10.37
CA LEU A 171 -8.91 5.42 -11.13
C LEU A 171 -8.84 4.68 -12.48
N SER A 172 -7.64 4.38 -12.97
CA SER A 172 -7.42 3.66 -14.23
C SER A 172 -7.33 2.13 -14.05
N LEU A 173 -7.23 1.65 -12.80
CA LEU A 173 -7.26 0.22 -12.45
C LEU A 173 -8.68 -0.32 -12.57
#